data_3c53f074257ee8e13a153a977056f23b
#
_entry.id   3c53f074257ee8e13a153a977056f23b
#
_cell.length_a   1.000
_cell.length_b   1.000
_cell.length_c   1.000
_cell.angle_alpha   90.00
_cell.angle_beta   90.00
_cell.angle_gamma   90.00
#
_symmetry.space_group_name_H-M   'P 1'
#
loop_
_entity.id
_entity.type
_entity.pdbx_description
1 polymer ?
#
loop_
_entity_poly.entity_id
_entity_poly.type
_entity_poly.pdbx_seq_one_letter_code
_entity_poly.pdbx_strand_id
1 'polypeptide(L)'
;MHSVNRESSKPAEGTPHAPLTSADVRRIFYGLMLAMFLSALNQTIVATALPTIGRDFGDFENLSWVIIAYLLASTVVSPLYGKLSDIHGRRAMMLVAIGLFLAGSVVSAAAPDMAVLIAGRTLQGIGGGGIVPLTQTTIADMITPRERGRYQAYMGTSWIV
;
A
#
# COMPACT_ATOMS: atom_id res chain seq x y z
N MET A 1 -58.63 -22.21 19.41
CA MET A 1 -57.75 -21.46 20.28
C MET A 1 -56.33 -22.02 20.06
N HIS A 2 -55.61 -21.51 19.08
CA HIS A 2 -54.29 -21.98 18.69
C HIS A 2 -53.33 -20.78 18.84
N SER A 3 -52.61 -20.77 19.94
CA SER A 3 -51.57 -19.78 20.18
C SER A 3 -50.33 -20.16 19.37
N VAL A 4 -50.06 -19.42 18.29
CA VAL A 4 -48.81 -19.51 17.51
C VAL A 4 -47.71 -18.80 18.31
N ASN A 5 -46.83 -19.59 18.89
CA ASN A 5 -45.60 -19.13 19.53
C ASN A 5 -44.64 -18.65 18.43
N ARG A 6 -44.54 -17.31 18.24
CA ARG A 6 -43.49 -16.70 17.42
C ARG A 6 -42.23 -16.65 18.24
N GLU A 7 -41.41 -17.72 18.14
CA GLU A 7 -40.01 -17.63 18.52
C GLU A 7 -39.34 -16.61 17.61
N SER A 8 -39.06 -15.46 18.21
CA SER A 8 -38.25 -14.38 17.66
C SER A 8 -36.83 -14.92 17.38
N SER A 9 -36.55 -15.23 16.13
CA SER A 9 -35.19 -15.47 15.66
C SER A 9 -34.41 -14.17 15.78
N LYS A 10 -33.69 -14.04 16.89
CA LYS A 10 -32.69 -12.99 17.12
C LYS A 10 -31.64 -13.08 16.00
N PRO A 11 -31.37 -12.03 15.22
CA PRO A 11 -30.24 -12.02 14.32
C PRO A 11 -28.97 -12.19 15.15
N ALA A 12 -28.05 -13.05 14.70
CA ALA A 12 -26.75 -13.24 15.32
C ALA A 12 -26.06 -11.86 15.42
N GLU A 13 -25.91 -11.36 16.64
CA GLU A 13 -25.11 -10.19 16.96
C GLU A 13 -23.69 -10.48 16.48
N GLY A 14 -23.30 -9.85 15.35
CA GLY A 14 -21.92 -9.77 14.94
C GLY A 14 -21.12 -9.19 16.11
N THR A 15 -20.07 -9.87 16.50
CA THR A 15 -19.15 -9.46 17.58
C THR A 15 -18.87 -7.96 17.46
N PRO A 16 -19.18 -7.15 18.48
CA PRO A 16 -18.88 -5.73 18.44
C PRO A 16 -17.36 -5.59 18.37
N HIS A 17 -16.83 -5.11 17.25
CA HIS A 17 -15.46 -4.64 17.21
C HIS A 17 -15.35 -3.53 18.24
N ALA A 18 -14.55 -3.77 19.31
CA ALA A 18 -14.29 -2.76 20.32
C ALA A 18 -13.91 -1.44 19.63
N PRO A 19 -14.49 -0.31 20.04
CA PRO A 19 -14.18 0.98 19.42
C PRO A 19 -12.68 1.22 19.54
N LEU A 20 -12.03 1.49 18.38
CA LEU A 20 -10.60 1.78 18.32
C LEU A 20 -10.29 2.95 19.24
N THR A 21 -9.37 2.75 20.17
CA THR A 21 -8.92 3.82 21.05
C THR A 21 -8.17 4.89 20.24
N SER A 22 -8.26 6.16 20.62
CA SER A 22 -7.54 7.26 19.95
C SER A 22 -6.04 7.00 19.80
N ALA A 23 -5.47 6.21 20.71
CA ALA A 23 -4.08 5.77 20.66
C ALA A 23 -3.84 4.76 19.52
N ASP A 24 -4.78 3.84 19.27
CA ASP A 24 -4.66 2.84 18.21
C ASP A 24 -4.80 3.49 16.83
N VAL A 25 -5.75 4.40 16.68
CA VAL A 25 -5.92 5.23 15.46
C VAL A 25 -4.62 5.96 15.15
N ARG A 26 -4.00 6.58 16.13
CA ARG A 26 -2.76 7.33 15.96
C ARG A 26 -1.57 6.43 15.60
N ARG A 27 -1.45 5.24 16.20
CA ARG A 27 -0.41 4.26 15.85
C ARG A 27 -0.55 3.77 14.42
N ILE A 28 -1.76 3.42 14.01
CA ILE A 28 -2.06 3.00 12.64
C ILE A 28 -1.72 4.13 11.67
N PHE A 29 -2.14 5.36 11.98
CA PHE A 29 -1.86 6.52 11.15
C PHE A 29 -0.36 6.74 10.93
N TYR A 30 0.44 6.73 11.99
CA TYR A 30 1.90 6.88 11.86
C TYR A 30 2.54 5.73 11.08
N GLY A 31 2.09 4.50 11.25
CA GLY A 31 2.55 3.36 10.48
C GLY A 31 2.27 3.50 8.97
N LEU A 32 1.07 3.98 8.63
CA LEU A 32 0.67 4.23 7.26
C LEU A 32 1.48 5.38 6.63
N MET A 33 1.69 6.47 7.37
CA MET A 33 2.51 7.59 6.93
C MET A 33 3.97 7.17 6.67
N LEU A 34 4.52 6.35 7.56
CA LEU A 34 5.87 5.81 7.39
C LEU A 34 5.97 4.92 6.14
N ALA A 35 4.98 4.05 5.88
CA ALA A 35 4.96 3.21 4.69
C ALA A 35 4.90 4.04 3.40
N MET A 36 4.07 5.10 3.37
CA MET A 36 4.01 6.04 2.24
C MET A 36 5.34 6.77 2.04
N PHE A 37 5.92 7.28 3.12
CA PHE A 37 7.19 7.99 3.09
C PHE A 37 8.32 7.11 2.56
N LEU A 38 8.45 5.87 3.05
CA LEU A 38 9.44 4.91 2.57
C LEU A 38 9.24 4.55 1.10
N SER A 39 7.98 4.44 0.65
CA SER A 39 7.66 4.21 -0.76
C SER A 39 8.08 5.39 -1.64
N ALA A 40 7.85 6.62 -1.20
CA ALA A 40 8.27 7.84 -1.91
C ALA A 40 9.80 7.98 -1.94
N LEU A 41 10.48 7.77 -0.80
CA LEU A 41 11.93 7.76 -0.74
C LEU A 41 12.55 6.74 -1.70
N ASN A 42 12.00 5.52 -1.74
CA ASN A 42 12.50 4.49 -2.65
C ASN A 42 12.44 4.94 -4.11
N GLN A 43 11.39 5.65 -4.51
CA GLN A 43 11.25 6.19 -5.87
C GLN A 43 12.32 7.25 -6.17
N THR A 44 12.55 8.17 -5.23
CA THR A 44 13.56 9.23 -5.37
C THR A 44 14.97 8.66 -5.42
N ILE A 45 15.29 7.72 -4.53
CA ILE A 45 16.61 7.07 -4.47
C ILE A 45 16.89 6.33 -5.79
N VAL A 46 15.94 5.57 -6.31
CA VAL A 46 16.12 4.85 -7.57
C VAL A 46 16.33 5.82 -8.74
N ALA A 47 15.52 6.88 -8.81
CA ALA A 47 15.64 7.88 -9.87
C ALA A 47 17.04 8.55 -9.88
N THR A 48 17.59 8.85 -8.72
CA THR A 48 18.94 9.43 -8.59
C THR A 48 20.04 8.43 -8.84
N ALA A 49 19.82 7.14 -8.57
CA ALA A 49 20.80 6.08 -8.76
C ALA A 49 20.87 5.57 -10.22
N LEU A 50 19.90 5.88 -11.08
CA LEU A 50 19.82 5.39 -12.45
C LEU A 50 21.12 5.54 -13.25
N PRO A 51 21.81 6.69 -13.25
CA PRO A 51 23.05 6.82 -14.02
C PRO A 51 24.16 5.89 -13.52
N THR A 52 24.20 5.61 -12.23
CA THR A 52 25.17 4.69 -11.63
C THR A 52 24.84 3.25 -12.00
N ILE A 53 23.56 2.87 -11.90
CA ILE A 53 23.05 1.55 -12.29
C ILE A 53 23.38 1.25 -13.75
N GLY A 54 23.16 2.23 -14.65
CA GLY A 54 23.48 2.07 -16.07
C GLY A 54 24.97 1.83 -16.34
N ARG A 55 25.86 2.45 -15.56
CA ARG A 55 27.31 2.22 -15.66
C ARG A 55 27.73 0.86 -15.11
N ASP A 56 27.17 0.47 -13.96
CA ASP A 56 27.56 -0.75 -13.27
C ASP A 56 27.12 -2.00 -14.05
N PHE A 57 25.92 -1.98 -14.65
CA PHE A 57 25.42 -3.07 -15.47
C PHE A 57 25.81 -2.94 -16.96
N GLY A 58 26.30 -1.79 -17.41
CA GLY A 58 26.65 -1.56 -18.83
C GLY A 58 25.45 -1.57 -19.78
N ASP A 59 24.24 -1.43 -19.26
CA ASP A 59 22.99 -1.55 -20.00
C ASP A 59 22.17 -0.25 -19.90
N PHE A 60 22.48 0.70 -20.77
CA PHE A 60 21.77 1.98 -20.86
C PHE A 60 20.43 1.89 -21.60
N GLU A 61 20.26 0.89 -22.48
CA GLU A 61 19.04 0.72 -23.27
C GLU A 61 17.86 0.34 -22.38
N ASN A 62 18.08 -0.53 -21.40
CA ASN A 62 17.04 -1.02 -20.51
C ASN A 62 16.85 -0.18 -19.25
N LEU A 63 17.64 0.89 -19.07
CA LEU A 63 17.60 1.73 -17.87
C LEU A 63 16.21 2.32 -17.58
N SER A 64 15.50 2.75 -18.61
CA SER A 64 14.16 3.30 -18.48
C SER A 64 13.15 2.28 -17.96
N TRP A 65 13.35 0.98 -18.21
CA TRP A 65 12.48 -0.08 -17.74
C TRP A 65 12.50 -0.23 -16.22
N VAL A 66 13.57 0.18 -15.55
CA VAL A 66 13.65 0.19 -14.08
C VAL A 66 12.55 1.05 -13.46
N ILE A 67 12.21 2.18 -14.09
CA ILE A 67 11.10 3.05 -13.64
C ILE A 67 9.77 2.58 -14.23
N ILE A 68 9.74 2.30 -15.52
CA ILE A 68 8.51 1.95 -16.25
C ILE A 68 7.88 0.69 -15.65
N ALA A 69 8.67 -0.35 -15.37
CA ALA A 69 8.18 -1.61 -14.79
C ALA A 69 7.47 -1.38 -13.44
N TYR A 70 8.04 -0.57 -12.58
CA TYR A 70 7.41 -0.19 -11.32
C TYR A 70 6.09 0.56 -11.54
N LEU A 71 6.10 1.61 -12.36
CA LEU A 71 4.92 2.44 -12.63
C LEU A 71 3.81 1.64 -13.28
N LEU A 72 4.13 0.81 -14.26
CA LEU A 72 3.17 -0.02 -14.95
C LEU A 72 2.52 -1.02 -13.99
N ALA A 73 3.33 -1.76 -13.25
CA ALA A 73 2.85 -2.73 -12.26
C ALA A 73 1.98 -2.06 -11.19
N SER A 74 2.41 -0.93 -10.64
CA SER A 74 1.67 -0.20 -9.61
C SER A 74 0.33 0.33 -10.11
N THR A 75 0.29 0.85 -11.34
CA THR A 75 -0.94 1.39 -11.94
C THR A 75 -1.96 0.29 -12.22
N VAL A 76 -1.51 -0.84 -12.77
CA VAL A 76 -2.40 -1.98 -13.10
C VAL A 76 -2.99 -2.61 -11.84
N VAL A 77 -2.20 -2.73 -10.77
CA VAL A 77 -2.61 -3.44 -9.55
C VAL A 77 -3.38 -2.54 -8.56
N SER A 78 -3.22 -1.22 -8.65
CA SER A 78 -3.86 -0.26 -7.75
C SER A 78 -5.40 -0.43 -7.63
N PRO A 79 -6.19 -0.49 -8.71
CA PRO A 79 -7.63 -0.72 -8.62
C PRO A 79 -7.97 -2.11 -8.08
N LEU A 80 -7.10 -3.10 -8.30
CA LEU A 80 -7.30 -4.45 -7.81
C LEU A 80 -7.21 -4.51 -6.28
N TYR A 81 -6.26 -3.79 -5.68
CA TYR A 81 -6.17 -3.68 -4.22
C TYR A 81 -7.41 -3.05 -3.59
N GLY A 82 -8.01 -2.04 -4.23
CA GLY A 82 -9.29 -1.48 -3.77
C GLY A 82 -10.34 -2.57 -3.62
N LYS A 83 -10.57 -3.34 -4.68
CA LYS A 83 -11.57 -4.40 -4.71
C LYS A 83 -11.25 -5.59 -3.78
N LEU A 84 -10.00 -6.02 -3.74
CA LEU A 84 -9.57 -7.11 -2.86
C LEU A 84 -9.64 -6.74 -1.38
N SER A 85 -9.37 -5.48 -1.04
CA SER A 85 -9.44 -5.00 0.33
C SER A 85 -10.86 -5.02 0.90
N ASP A 86 -11.87 -4.86 0.04
CA ASP A 86 -13.28 -4.96 0.44
C ASP A 86 -13.68 -6.41 0.75
N ILE A 87 -13.04 -7.40 0.10
CA ILE A 87 -13.33 -8.83 0.26
C ILE A 87 -12.53 -9.45 1.42
N HIS A 88 -11.23 -9.20 1.47
CA HIS A 88 -10.30 -9.85 2.41
C HIS A 88 -9.95 -8.99 3.64
N GLY A 89 -10.44 -7.77 3.67
CA GLY A 89 -10.13 -6.81 4.72
C GLY A 89 -8.86 -6.00 4.48
N ARG A 90 -8.92 -4.72 4.85
CA ARG A 90 -7.86 -3.73 4.57
C ARG A 90 -6.53 -4.07 5.21
N ARG A 91 -6.56 -4.60 6.46
CA ARG A 91 -5.35 -4.98 7.19
C ARG A 91 -4.57 -6.10 6.49
N ALA A 92 -5.26 -7.14 6.02
CA ALA A 92 -4.64 -8.26 5.32
C ALA A 92 -4.00 -7.79 4.01
N MET A 93 -4.73 -7.00 3.22
CA MET A 93 -4.24 -6.47 1.95
C MET A 93 -3.07 -5.51 2.13
N MET A 94 -3.06 -4.70 3.19
CA MET A 94 -1.93 -3.83 3.52
C MET A 94 -0.66 -4.64 3.85
N LEU A 95 -0.79 -5.71 4.65
CA LEU A 95 0.34 -6.59 4.96
C LEU A 95 0.89 -7.29 3.71
N VAL A 96 0.01 -7.73 2.81
CA VAL A 96 0.41 -8.31 1.51
C VAL A 96 1.14 -7.28 0.67
N ALA A 97 0.63 -6.06 0.56
CA ALA A 97 1.24 -4.98 -0.21
C ALA A 97 2.65 -4.64 0.31
N ILE A 98 2.79 -4.47 1.63
CA ILE A 98 4.08 -4.19 2.28
C ILE A 98 5.03 -5.39 2.11
N GLY A 99 4.55 -6.62 2.29
CA GLY A 99 5.35 -7.83 2.11
C GLY A 99 5.91 -7.97 0.69
N LEU A 100 5.08 -7.73 -0.34
CA LEU A 100 5.50 -7.73 -1.74
C LEU A 100 6.49 -6.61 -2.04
N PHE A 101 6.26 -5.42 -1.48
CA PHE A 101 7.18 -4.29 -1.63
C PHE A 101 8.55 -4.60 -1.04
N LEU A 102 8.61 -5.17 0.17
CA LEU A 102 9.86 -5.57 0.82
C LEU A 102 10.56 -6.69 0.06
N ALA A 103 9.82 -7.71 -0.38
CA ALA A 103 10.37 -8.81 -1.19
C ALA A 103 11.00 -8.27 -2.49
N GLY A 104 10.29 -7.37 -3.19
CA GLY A 104 10.82 -6.71 -4.38
C GLY A 104 12.06 -5.85 -4.07
N SER A 105 12.11 -5.22 -2.89
CA SER A 105 13.28 -4.45 -2.46
C SER A 105 14.51 -5.33 -2.24
N VAL A 106 14.33 -6.51 -1.63
CA VAL A 106 15.40 -7.49 -1.44
C VAL A 106 15.89 -8.02 -2.79
N VAL A 107 14.98 -8.38 -3.70
CA VAL A 107 15.33 -8.84 -5.06
C VAL A 107 16.11 -7.75 -5.81
N SER A 108 15.64 -6.50 -5.75
CA SER A 108 16.33 -5.38 -6.41
C SER A 108 17.72 -5.12 -5.82
N ALA A 109 17.88 -5.23 -4.49
CA ALA A 109 19.15 -5.02 -3.81
C ALA A 109 20.18 -6.14 -4.10
N ALA A 110 19.70 -7.35 -4.35
CA ALA A 110 20.51 -8.52 -4.67
C ALA A 110 20.68 -8.76 -6.18
N ALA A 111 20.20 -7.85 -7.03
CA ALA A 111 20.17 -8.02 -8.47
C ALA A 111 21.60 -8.10 -9.07
N PRO A 112 21.96 -9.21 -9.72
CA PRO A 112 23.27 -9.36 -10.39
C PRO A 112 23.27 -8.70 -11.77
N ASP A 113 22.11 -8.44 -12.37
CA ASP A 113 21.93 -7.89 -13.71
C ASP A 113 20.68 -7.02 -13.82
N MET A 114 20.56 -6.31 -14.95
CA MET A 114 19.45 -5.40 -15.22
C MET A 114 18.09 -6.12 -15.27
N ALA A 115 18.03 -7.35 -15.77
CA ALA A 115 16.78 -8.09 -15.91
C ALA A 115 16.18 -8.44 -14.52
N VAL A 116 17.03 -8.91 -13.60
CA VAL A 116 16.64 -9.19 -12.21
C VAL A 116 16.26 -7.90 -11.47
N LEU A 117 16.97 -6.80 -11.73
CA LEU A 117 16.60 -5.50 -11.18
C LEU A 117 15.19 -5.08 -11.64
N ILE A 118 14.88 -5.17 -12.93
CA ILE A 118 13.57 -4.84 -13.50
C ILE A 118 12.48 -5.76 -12.91
N ALA A 119 12.76 -7.06 -12.75
CA ALA A 119 11.84 -7.99 -12.10
C ALA A 119 11.56 -7.60 -10.65
N GLY A 120 12.59 -7.25 -9.88
CA GLY A 120 12.47 -6.74 -8.52
C GLY A 120 11.65 -5.45 -8.45
N ARG A 121 11.85 -4.53 -9.40
CA ARG A 121 11.07 -3.28 -9.53
C ARG A 121 9.60 -3.55 -9.87
N THR A 122 9.33 -4.55 -10.72
CA THR A 122 7.96 -5.00 -11.01
C THR A 122 7.28 -5.49 -9.73
N LEU A 123 7.95 -6.34 -8.96
CA LEU A 123 7.44 -6.86 -7.70
C LEU A 123 7.22 -5.74 -6.66
N GLN A 124 8.16 -4.79 -6.56
CA GLN A 124 7.98 -3.58 -5.75
C GLN A 124 6.78 -2.75 -6.21
N GLY A 125 6.57 -2.62 -7.53
CA GLY A 125 5.42 -1.92 -8.11
C GLY A 125 4.09 -2.59 -7.73
N ILE A 126 4.02 -3.92 -7.76
CA ILE A 126 2.84 -4.67 -7.30
C ILE A 126 2.54 -4.34 -5.83
N GLY A 127 3.53 -4.35 -4.95
CA GLY A 127 3.35 -3.97 -3.55
C GLY A 127 3.03 -2.49 -3.37
N GLY A 128 3.81 -1.60 -3.97
CA GLY A 128 3.68 -0.14 -3.87
C GLY A 128 2.35 0.40 -4.38
N GLY A 129 1.81 -0.22 -5.46
CA GLY A 129 0.51 0.12 -6.02
C GLY A 129 -0.67 -0.10 -5.06
N GLY A 130 -0.50 -0.93 -4.02
CA GLY A 130 -1.48 -1.12 -2.95
C GLY A 130 -1.32 -0.15 -1.79
N ILE A 131 -0.11 0.27 -1.45
CA ILE A 131 0.18 1.05 -0.24
C ILE A 131 -0.59 2.39 -0.22
N VAL A 132 -0.53 3.17 -1.28
CA VAL A 132 -1.15 4.49 -1.35
C VAL A 132 -2.69 4.41 -1.28
N PRO A 133 -3.39 3.67 -2.16
CA PRO A 133 -4.85 3.62 -2.13
C PRO A 133 -5.39 2.96 -0.85
N LEU A 134 -4.73 1.92 -0.33
CA LEU A 134 -5.14 1.28 0.93
C LEU A 134 -4.94 2.22 2.12
N THR A 135 -3.89 3.02 2.13
CA THR A 135 -3.67 4.06 3.15
C THR A 135 -4.77 5.10 3.10
N GLN A 136 -5.08 5.63 1.93
CA GLN A 136 -6.12 6.66 1.76
C GLN A 136 -7.50 6.14 2.17
N THR A 137 -7.86 4.92 1.77
CA THR A 137 -9.14 4.31 2.15
C THR A 137 -9.21 4.00 3.64
N THR A 138 -8.14 3.49 4.24
CA THR A 138 -8.08 3.22 5.68
C THR A 138 -8.24 4.51 6.48
N ILE A 139 -7.56 5.57 6.10
CA ILE A 139 -7.67 6.88 6.76
C ILE A 139 -9.09 7.45 6.56
N ALA A 140 -9.66 7.32 5.36
CA ALA A 140 -11.00 7.80 5.08
C ALA A 140 -12.09 7.13 5.95
N ASP A 141 -11.89 5.88 6.35
CA ASP A 141 -12.82 5.16 7.24
C ASP A 141 -12.65 5.52 8.71
N MET A 142 -11.46 5.93 9.11
CA MET A 142 -11.12 6.24 10.50
C MET A 142 -11.44 7.68 10.90
N ILE A 143 -11.64 8.57 9.93
CA ILE A 143 -11.69 10.03 10.14
C ILE A 143 -13.03 10.59 9.63
N THR A 144 -13.62 11.49 10.43
CA THR A 144 -14.84 12.19 10.03
C THR A 144 -14.60 13.10 8.82
N PRO A 145 -15.61 13.36 7.96
CA PRO A 145 -15.45 14.21 6.78
C PRO A 145 -14.87 15.61 7.06
N ARG A 146 -15.09 16.15 8.27
CA ARG A 146 -14.57 17.46 8.70
C ARG A 146 -13.06 17.46 8.93
N GLU A 147 -12.50 16.33 9.33
CA GLU A 147 -11.07 16.21 9.65
C GLU A 147 -10.23 15.76 8.46
N ARG A 148 -10.87 15.23 7.38
CA ARG A 148 -10.19 14.73 6.18
C ARG A 148 -9.22 15.75 5.57
N GLY A 149 -9.61 17.03 5.48
CA GLY A 149 -8.77 18.07 4.90
C GLY A 149 -7.45 18.28 5.65
N ARG A 150 -7.49 18.21 6.98
CA ARG A 150 -6.31 18.35 7.83
C ARG A 150 -5.34 17.17 7.66
N TYR A 151 -5.85 15.96 7.60
CA TYR A 151 -5.03 14.76 7.42
C TYR A 151 -4.50 14.61 5.99
N GLN A 152 -5.24 15.05 4.97
CA GLN A 152 -4.73 15.12 3.60
C GLN A 152 -3.59 16.13 3.45
N ALA A 153 -3.62 17.24 4.17
CA ALA A 153 -2.50 18.18 4.21
C ALA A 153 -1.22 17.53 4.78
N TYR A 154 -1.34 16.71 5.84
CA TYR A 154 -0.20 15.94 6.39
C TYR A 154 0.30 14.86 5.43
N MET A 155 -0.60 14.21 4.67
CA MET A 155 -0.19 13.26 3.62
C MET A 155 0.53 13.98 2.48
N GLY A 156 0.07 15.17 2.09
CA GLY A 156 0.72 15.98 1.07
C GLY A 156 2.17 16.34 1.41
N THR A 157 2.48 16.58 2.68
CA THR A 157 3.86 16.85 3.11
C THR A 157 4.79 15.65 2.96
N SER A 158 4.27 14.42 2.97
CA SER A 158 5.06 13.20 2.74
C SER A 158 5.53 13.04 1.28
N TRP A 159 4.99 13.83 0.35
CA TRP A 159 5.34 13.84 -1.08
C TRP A 159 6.31 14.97 -1.45
N ILE A 160 6.69 15.83 -0.50
CA ILE A 160 7.62 16.96 -0.75
C ILE A 160 9.10 16.50 -0.65
N VAL A 161 9.35 15.22 -0.51
CA VAL A 161 10.67 14.59 -0.52
C VAL A 161 10.98 14.07 -1.91
#